data_9fdd979cc180c270366bfa4ad433eb7a
#
_entry.id   9fdd979cc180c270366bfa4ad433eb7a
#
_cell.length_a   1.000
_cell.length_b   1.000
_cell.length_c   1.000
_cell.angle_alpha   90.00
_cell.angle_beta   90.00
_cell.angle_gamma   90.00
#
_symmetry.space_group_name_H-M   'P 1'
#
loop_
_entity.id
_entity.type
_entity.pdbx_description
1 polymer ?
#
loop_
_entity_poly.entity_id
_entity_poly.type
_entity_poly.pdbx_seq_one_letter_code
_entity_poly.pdbx_strand_id
1 'polypeptide(L)'
;MSPPFSDKTQRLYVRNATLGDIPGIIALSRRVYAGTGMYGYTAGPLTGQINTFPEGQFVAMLGDRVVGYCATFRIGEDVALAPHDWTEISGNGYASRHDPEGEWLYGMEVCVDPDCRGYRIGERLYNERKTLCQALELQGVVFAGRLPTLAKRLKKFESVEEYVEAVKSKKQRDPVLSFQLHNGFEIHGIIPHYLDADHASLGYGIHLTWRNPKVARNGDNGKRKRYGRRMPDTVRIGTVQYQQRRVASFEEFSDIVRYFVDVVSTYKGDFVVFPELFTLQLLSIESRDGTPAEAIEAVTEYAEPFRNLMRDLALRHNINIVGGSTPVKEEDGRVRNVAYVFLRDGQVFSQPKIHPTPNEAYWWNITGGSRVTAIETDCGPIGVLVCYDAEFPELTRHLVDQGI
;
A
#
# COMPACT_ATOMS: atom_id res chain seq x y z
N MET A 1 18.35 -15.47 -0.69
CA MET A 1 18.30 -14.00 -0.93
C MET A 1 17.72 -13.36 0.32
N SER A 2 18.35 -12.30 0.84
CA SER A 2 17.79 -11.54 1.96
C SER A 2 16.42 -11.00 1.56
N PRO A 3 15.43 -10.92 2.49
CA PRO A 3 14.13 -10.37 2.17
C PRO A 3 14.28 -8.93 1.65
N PRO A 4 13.43 -8.49 0.69
CA PRO A 4 13.57 -7.21 -0.01
C PRO A 4 13.53 -5.98 0.91
N PHE A 5 13.03 -6.15 2.13
CA PHE A 5 12.92 -5.11 3.17
C PHE A 5 13.87 -5.36 4.36
N SER A 6 15.00 -6.04 4.13
CA SER A 6 16.04 -6.27 5.17
C SER A 6 16.70 -4.96 5.64
N ASP A 7 16.79 -3.96 4.77
CA ASP A 7 17.24 -2.63 5.15
C ASP A 7 16.05 -1.82 5.72
N LYS A 8 16.11 -1.56 7.01
CA LYS A 8 15.07 -0.87 7.81
C LYS A 8 14.91 0.62 7.46
N THR A 9 15.83 1.18 6.69
CA THR A 9 15.80 2.60 6.29
C THR A 9 15.06 2.82 4.96
N GLN A 10 14.84 1.78 4.17
CA GLN A 10 14.21 1.90 2.86
C GLN A 10 12.72 2.18 2.96
N ARG A 11 12.26 3.19 2.23
CA ARG A 11 10.84 3.55 2.07
C ARG A 11 10.27 2.90 0.83
N LEU A 12 9.00 2.48 0.92
CA LEU A 12 8.19 2.03 -0.22
C LEU A 12 7.16 3.11 -0.55
N TYR A 13 7.33 3.80 -1.66
CA TYR A 13 6.43 4.87 -2.10
C TYR A 13 6.22 4.84 -3.61
N VAL A 14 5.16 5.50 -4.08
CA VAL A 14 4.85 5.67 -5.50
C VAL A 14 5.01 7.15 -5.88
N ARG A 15 5.56 7.41 -7.04
CA ARG A 15 5.65 8.73 -7.66
C ARG A 15 5.54 8.65 -9.17
N ASN A 16 5.40 9.78 -9.83
CA ASN A 16 5.51 9.82 -11.28
C ASN A 16 6.91 9.38 -11.74
N ALA A 17 6.92 8.64 -12.86
CA ALA A 17 8.15 8.21 -13.52
C ALA A 17 8.83 9.38 -14.23
N THR A 18 10.14 9.36 -14.25
CA THR A 18 10.99 10.30 -14.98
C THR A 18 11.86 9.56 -15.99
N LEU A 19 12.47 10.27 -16.93
CA LEU A 19 13.41 9.67 -17.87
C LEU A 19 14.59 8.97 -17.17
N GLY A 20 14.97 9.44 -15.98
CA GLY A 20 16.02 8.83 -15.15
C GLY A 20 15.66 7.43 -14.62
N ASP A 21 14.36 7.08 -14.57
CA ASP A 21 13.88 5.78 -14.10
C ASP A 21 13.92 4.68 -15.17
N ILE A 22 14.11 5.06 -16.44
CA ILE A 22 14.06 4.12 -17.59
C ILE A 22 14.98 2.90 -17.39
N PRO A 23 16.24 3.02 -16.97
CA PRO A 23 17.08 1.85 -16.72
C PRO A 23 16.50 0.92 -15.66
N GLY A 24 15.94 1.47 -14.58
CA GLY A 24 15.29 0.72 -13.50
C GLY A 24 14.03 -0.01 -13.97
N ILE A 25 13.20 0.66 -14.79
CA ILE A 25 11.97 0.07 -15.37
C ILE A 25 12.33 -1.08 -16.34
N ILE A 26 13.36 -0.92 -17.16
CA ILE A 26 13.86 -1.98 -18.05
C ILE A 26 14.34 -3.18 -17.23
N ALA A 27 15.14 -2.94 -16.20
CA ALA A 27 15.63 -4.01 -15.32
C ALA A 27 14.46 -4.74 -14.60
N LEU A 28 13.45 -4.01 -14.15
CA LEU A 28 12.21 -4.56 -13.57
C LEU A 28 11.50 -5.45 -14.60
N SER A 29 11.21 -4.94 -15.79
CA SER A 29 10.43 -5.66 -16.80
C SER A 29 11.10 -6.97 -17.22
N ARG A 30 12.44 -6.98 -17.35
CA ARG A 30 13.21 -8.20 -17.65
C ARG A 30 13.02 -9.28 -16.56
N ARG A 31 12.96 -8.89 -15.28
CA ARG A 31 12.69 -9.84 -14.18
C ARG A 31 11.26 -10.33 -14.18
N VAL A 32 10.30 -9.44 -14.43
CA VAL A 32 8.86 -9.76 -14.43
C VAL A 32 8.50 -10.71 -15.56
N TYR A 33 9.06 -10.49 -16.75
CA TYR A 33 8.75 -11.27 -17.95
C TYR A 33 9.71 -12.43 -18.23
N ALA A 34 10.70 -12.65 -17.36
CA ALA A 34 11.60 -13.79 -17.49
C ALA A 34 10.83 -15.12 -17.55
N GLY A 35 11.08 -15.92 -18.58
CA GLY A 35 10.44 -17.22 -18.77
C GLY A 35 8.96 -17.20 -19.22
N THR A 36 8.39 -16.03 -19.52
CA THR A 36 6.99 -15.91 -19.95
C THR A 36 6.82 -15.94 -21.49
N GLY A 37 7.90 -15.85 -22.25
CA GLY A 37 7.86 -15.67 -23.71
C GLY A 37 7.62 -14.22 -24.16
N MET A 38 7.32 -13.32 -23.23
CA MET A 38 7.17 -11.89 -23.52
C MET A 38 8.50 -11.16 -23.39
N TYR A 39 8.64 -10.07 -24.14
CA TYR A 39 9.83 -9.22 -24.12
C TYR A 39 9.69 -8.12 -23.04
N GLY A 40 10.80 -7.82 -22.36
CA GLY A 40 10.88 -6.65 -21.49
C GLY A 40 10.85 -5.34 -22.30
N TYR A 41 10.64 -4.25 -21.60
CA TYR A 41 10.64 -2.91 -22.20
C TYR A 41 11.99 -2.52 -22.78
N THR A 42 11.95 -1.61 -23.76
CA THR A 42 13.11 -0.90 -24.28
C THR A 42 12.99 0.60 -24.01
N ALA A 43 14.09 1.33 -24.16
CA ALA A 43 14.13 2.75 -23.83
C ALA A 43 13.20 3.61 -24.69
N GLY A 44 13.06 3.30 -25.98
CA GLY A 44 12.24 4.10 -26.91
C GLY A 44 10.78 4.23 -26.48
N PRO A 45 10.03 3.11 -26.33
CA PRO A 45 8.64 3.15 -25.86
C PRO A 45 8.48 3.84 -24.50
N LEU A 46 9.35 3.57 -23.51
CA LEU A 46 9.30 4.21 -22.20
C LEU A 46 9.51 5.73 -22.29
N THR A 47 10.45 6.18 -23.12
CA THR A 47 10.65 7.61 -23.39
C THR A 47 9.39 8.22 -24.02
N GLY A 48 8.79 7.52 -24.99
CA GLY A 48 7.51 7.94 -25.61
C GLY A 48 6.41 8.11 -24.56
N GLN A 49 6.18 7.10 -23.73
CA GLN A 49 5.16 7.13 -22.66
C GLN A 49 5.35 8.30 -21.69
N ILE A 50 6.58 8.48 -21.19
CA ILE A 50 6.91 9.54 -20.21
C ILE A 50 6.76 10.94 -20.84
N ASN A 51 7.16 11.12 -22.10
CA ASN A 51 7.04 12.41 -22.77
C ASN A 51 5.61 12.74 -23.21
N THR A 52 4.82 11.71 -23.58
CA THR A 52 3.45 11.90 -24.05
C THR A 52 2.47 12.25 -22.94
N PHE A 53 2.54 11.52 -21.83
CA PHE A 53 1.64 11.74 -20.68
C PHE A 53 2.37 11.43 -19.36
N PRO A 54 3.26 12.32 -18.89
CA PRO A 54 4.09 12.08 -17.71
C PRO A 54 3.28 11.86 -16.42
N GLU A 55 2.11 12.50 -16.27
CA GLU A 55 1.24 12.35 -15.10
C GLU A 55 0.66 10.93 -14.99
N GLY A 56 0.55 10.21 -16.09
CA GLY A 56 0.00 8.86 -16.15
C GLY A 56 1.04 7.75 -15.99
N GLN A 57 2.31 8.09 -15.81
CA GLN A 57 3.40 7.12 -15.66
C GLN A 57 3.83 7.09 -14.19
N PHE A 58 3.77 5.92 -13.55
CA PHE A 58 4.08 5.79 -12.12
C PHE A 58 5.13 4.71 -11.89
N VAL A 59 6.06 4.98 -10.97
CA VAL A 59 7.00 4.00 -10.43
C VAL A 59 6.76 3.80 -8.94
N ALA A 60 6.80 2.54 -8.50
CA ALA A 60 6.92 2.19 -7.10
C ALA A 60 8.40 2.03 -6.78
N MET A 61 8.87 2.76 -5.80
CA MET A 61 10.26 2.81 -5.36
C MET A 61 10.42 2.11 -4.01
N LEU A 62 11.46 1.30 -3.88
CA LEU A 62 11.95 0.80 -2.61
C LEU A 62 13.38 1.33 -2.41
N GLY A 63 13.53 2.37 -1.59
CA GLY A 63 14.74 3.18 -1.61
C GLY A 63 14.95 3.76 -3.01
N ASP A 64 16.12 3.49 -3.61
CA ASP A 64 16.46 3.94 -4.96
C ASP A 64 16.12 2.91 -6.06
N ARG A 65 15.54 1.76 -5.70
CA ARG A 65 15.21 0.69 -6.63
C ARG A 65 13.78 0.79 -7.14
N VAL A 66 13.58 0.73 -8.46
CA VAL A 66 12.27 0.56 -9.08
C VAL A 66 11.78 -0.88 -8.85
N VAL A 67 10.66 -1.02 -8.13
CA VAL A 67 10.02 -2.31 -7.80
C VAL A 67 8.62 -2.46 -8.37
N GLY A 68 8.09 -1.44 -9.01
CA GLY A 68 6.84 -1.48 -9.76
C GLY A 68 6.78 -0.39 -10.81
N TYR A 69 6.05 -0.63 -11.89
CA TYR A 69 5.77 0.34 -12.94
C TYR A 69 4.33 0.25 -13.38
N CYS A 70 3.73 1.39 -13.70
CA CYS A 70 2.37 1.50 -14.19
C CYS A 70 2.32 2.57 -15.28
N ALA A 71 1.87 2.19 -16.48
CA ALA A 71 1.75 3.05 -17.64
C ALA A 71 0.28 3.31 -17.99
N THR A 72 -0.04 4.57 -18.29
CA THR A 72 -1.41 5.01 -18.56
C THR A 72 -1.39 6.16 -19.57
N PHE A 73 -2.45 6.30 -20.37
CA PHE A 73 -2.71 7.47 -21.21
C PHE A 73 -4.20 7.76 -21.29
N ARG A 74 -4.60 8.94 -21.82
CA ARG A 74 -6.00 9.30 -22.03
C ARG A 74 -6.48 8.86 -23.39
N ILE A 75 -7.77 8.52 -23.51
CA ILE A 75 -8.38 8.04 -24.76
C ILE A 75 -9.89 8.34 -24.75
N GLY A 76 -10.48 8.50 -25.93
CA GLY A 76 -11.93 8.66 -26.08
C GLY A 76 -12.73 7.39 -25.75
N GLU A 77 -13.97 7.52 -25.32
CA GLU A 77 -14.82 6.41 -24.85
C GLU A 77 -15.10 5.38 -25.93
N ASP A 78 -15.33 5.83 -27.15
CA ASP A 78 -15.61 5.00 -28.32
C ASP A 78 -14.46 4.01 -28.63
N VAL A 79 -13.21 4.47 -28.46
CA VAL A 79 -12.02 3.63 -28.64
C VAL A 79 -11.73 2.82 -27.38
N ALA A 80 -11.90 3.42 -26.20
CA ALA A 80 -11.61 2.79 -24.92
C ALA A 80 -12.44 1.53 -24.68
N LEU A 81 -13.72 1.53 -25.09
CA LEU A 81 -14.68 0.46 -24.85
C LEU A 81 -14.87 -0.50 -26.03
N ALA A 82 -14.29 -0.20 -27.19
CA ALA A 82 -14.28 -1.10 -28.34
C ALA A 82 -13.26 -2.25 -28.18
N PRO A 83 -13.49 -3.43 -28.76
CA PRO A 83 -12.45 -4.47 -28.88
C PRO A 83 -11.24 -3.95 -29.66
N HIS A 84 -10.04 -4.26 -29.19
CA HIS A 84 -8.76 -3.83 -29.78
C HIS A 84 -7.65 -4.80 -29.45
N ASP A 85 -6.56 -4.79 -30.21
CA ASP A 85 -5.30 -5.45 -29.82
C ASP A 85 -4.36 -4.50 -29.06
N TRP A 86 -3.41 -5.09 -28.32
CA TRP A 86 -2.47 -4.30 -27.52
C TRP A 86 -1.56 -3.40 -28.34
N THR A 87 -1.13 -3.86 -29.50
CA THR A 87 -0.20 -3.12 -30.37
C THR A 87 -0.87 -1.87 -30.93
N GLU A 88 -2.11 -2.03 -31.41
CA GLU A 88 -2.90 -0.92 -31.92
C GLU A 88 -3.22 0.10 -30.84
N ILE A 89 -3.83 -0.33 -29.75
CA ILE A 89 -4.30 0.60 -28.71
C ILE A 89 -3.17 1.32 -28.00
N SER A 90 -2.02 0.67 -27.78
CA SER A 90 -0.84 1.27 -27.16
C SER A 90 0.02 2.09 -28.14
N GLY A 91 -0.23 1.98 -29.45
CA GLY A 91 0.63 2.51 -30.49
C GLY A 91 2.03 1.93 -30.41
N ASN A 92 2.14 0.60 -30.46
CA ASN A 92 3.38 -0.16 -30.30
C ASN A 92 4.12 0.12 -28.96
N GLY A 93 3.35 0.41 -27.92
CA GLY A 93 3.89 0.70 -26.58
C GLY A 93 4.37 2.13 -26.36
N TYR A 94 4.21 3.04 -27.31
CA TYR A 94 4.65 4.44 -27.21
C TYR A 94 3.59 5.37 -26.60
N ALA A 95 2.39 4.89 -26.25
CA ALA A 95 1.24 5.69 -25.89
C ALA A 95 0.82 6.71 -26.96
N SER A 96 1.11 6.43 -28.24
CA SER A 96 0.86 7.36 -29.36
C SER A 96 -0.64 7.56 -29.67
N ARG A 97 -1.51 6.75 -29.06
CA ARG A 97 -2.98 6.93 -29.11
C ARG A 97 -3.49 7.88 -28.02
N HIS A 98 -2.59 8.53 -27.28
CA HIS A 98 -2.98 9.51 -26.27
C HIS A 98 -3.77 10.65 -26.88
N ASP A 99 -4.97 10.87 -26.35
CA ASP A 99 -5.85 11.99 -26.66
C ASP A 99 -5.95 12.90 -25.42
N PRO A 100 -5.42 14.14 -25.47
CA PRO A 100 -5.52 15.07 -24.36
C PRO A 100 -6.97 15.42 -23.95
N GLU A 101 -7.94 15.24 -24.85
CA GLU A 101 -9.37 15.47 -24.58
C GLU A 101 -10.13 14.17 -24.25
N GLY A 102 -9.47 13.00 -24.31
CA GLY A 102 -10.08 11.71 -24.02
C GLY A 102 -10.64 11.64 -22.61
N GLU A 103 -11.83 11.05 -22.47
CA GLU A 103 -12.56 11.01 -21.18
C GLU A 103 -12.21 9.80 -20.32
N TRP A 104 -11.41 8.85 -20.82
CA TRP A 104 -10.99 7.66 -20.09
C TRP A 104 -9.48 7.59 -19.90
N LEU A 105 -9.04 6.97 -18.79
CA LEU A 105 -7.65 6.52 -18.66
C LEU A 105 -7.51 5.07 -19.15
N TYR A 106 -6.69 4.86 -20.15
CA TYR A 106 -6.33 3.53 -20.61
C TYR A 106 -5.06 3.03 -19.91
N GLY A 107 -5.17 1.89 -19.24
CA GLY A 107 -4.04 1.25 -18.57
C GLY A 107 -3.28 0.34 -19.51
N MET A 108 -2.08 0.74 -19.92
CA MET A 108 -1.22 -0.07 -20.80
C MET A 108 -0.52 -1.21 -20.05
N GLU A 109 -0.07 -0.92 -18.83
CA GLU A 109 0.80 -1.84 -18.11
C GLU A 109 0.68 -1.66 -16.59
N VAL A 110 0.84 -2.74 -15.86
CA VAL A 110 1.19 -2.75 -14.44
C VAL A 110 2.08 -3.96 -14.19
N CYS A 111 3.31 -3.73 -13.78
CA CYS A 111 4.22 -4.79 -13.38
C CYS A 111 4.83 -4.53 -12.01
N VAL A 112 5.09 -5.61 -11.27
CA VAL A 112 5.63 -5.59 -9.91
C VAL A 112 6.73 -6.64 -9.78
N ASP A 113 7.85 -6.24 -9.17
CA ASP A 113 8.97 -7.12 -8.90
C ASP A 113 8.49 -8.40 -8.17
N PRO A 114 8.81 -9.60 -8.71
CA PRO A 114 8.40 -10.86 -8.10
C PRO A 114 8.83 -10.99 -6.63
N ASP A 115 10.00 -10.48 -6.27
CA ASP A 115 10.56 -10.54 -4.91
C ASP A 115 9.82 -9.58 -3.94
N CYS A 116 9.10 -8.58 -4.47
CA CYS A 116 8.34 -7.60 -3.70
C CYS A 116 6.82 -7.87 -3.69
N ARG A 117 6.39 -9.07 -4.10
CA ARG A 117 4.98 -9.46 -3.99
C ARG A 117 4.55 -9.59 -2.53
N GLY A 118 3.26 -9.36 -2.27
CA GLY A 118 2.72 -9.36 -0.90
C GLY A 118 2.80 -8.02 -0.17
N TYR A 119 3.44 -6.99 -0.76
CA TYR A 119 3.51 -5.62 -0.21
C TYR A 119 2.50 -4.65 -0.87
N ARG A 120 1.46 -5.19 -1.48
CA ARG A 120 0.37 -4.45 -2.14
C ARG A 120 0.83 -3.38 -3.15
N ILE A 121 2.01 -3.55 -3.77
CA ILE A 121 2.57 -2.59 -4.73
C ILE A 121 1.62 -2.38 -5.91
N GLY A 122 1.04 -3.46 -6.45
CA GLY A 122 0.06 -3.35 -7.54
C GLY A 122 -1.20 -2.56 -7.13
N GLU A 123 -1.69 -2.73 -5.89
CA GLU A 123 -2.82 -1.95 -5.34
C GLU A 123 -2.44 -0.46 -5.20
N ARG A 124 -1.24 -0.15 -4.74
CA ARG A 124 -0.73 1.24 -4.65
C ARG A 124 -0.70 1.91 -6.03
N LEU A 125 -0.17 1.21 -7.05
CA LEU A 125 -0.14 1.70 -8.43
C LEU A 125 -1.55 1.92 -9.01
N TYR A 126 -2.50 1.00 -8.73
CA TYR A 126 -3.89 1.19 -9.14
C TYR A 126 -4.57 2.36 -8.43
N ASN A 127 -4.24 2.59 -7.16
CA ASN A 127 -4.77 3.73 -6.42
C ASN A 127 -4.28 5.05 -7.00
N GLU A 128 -2.99 5.18 -7.36
CA GLU A 128 -2.48 6.38 -8.05
C GLU A 128 -3.20 6.62 -9.38
N ARG A 129 -3.42 5.56 -10.19
CA ARG A 129 -4.18 5.65 -11.43
C ARG A 129 -5.61 6.13 -11.21
N LYS A 130 -6.31 5.61 -10.19
CA LYS A 130 -7.66 6.06 -9.83
C LYS A 130 -7.68 7.49 -9.30
N THR A 131 -6.69 7.87 -8.50
CA THR A 131 -6.51 9.23 -8.00
C THR A 131 -6.30 10.22 -9.14
N LEU A 132 -5.45 9.88 -10.12
CA LEU A 132 -5.27 10.68 -11.33
C LEU A 132 -6.58 10.82 -12.12
N CYS A 133 -7.30 9.70 -12.34
CA CYS A 133 -8.60 9.70 -13.01
C CYS A 133 -9.62 10.64 -12.33
N GLN A 134 -9.66 10.62 -11.00
CA GLN A 134 -10.52 11.49 -10.21
C GLN A 134 -10.08 12.97 -10.26
N ALA A 135 -8.79 13.22 -10.23
CA ALA A 135 -8.24 14.58 -10.30
C ALA A 135 -8.45 15.24 -11.65
N LEU A 136 -8.43 14.45 -12.73
CA LEU A 136 -8.72 14.88 -14.10
C LEU A 136 -10.22 14.85 -14.44
N GLU A 137 -11.09 14.45 -13.49
CA GLU A 137 -12.52 14.34 -13.64
C GLU A 137 -12.95 13.43 -14.81
N LEU A 138 -12.16 12.37 -15.09
CA LEU A 138 -12.44 11.43 -16.17
C LEU A 138 -13.51 10.42 -15.77
N GLN A 139 -14.17 9.81 -16.79
CA GLN A 139 -15.26 8.84 -16.63
C GLN A 139 -14.83 7.56 -15.90
N GLY A 140 -13.59 7.15 -16.10
CA GLY A 140 -13.07 5.94 -15.47
C GLY A 140 -11.69 5.50 -15.96
N VAL A 141 -11.33 4.30 -15.54
CA VAL A 141 -10.13 3.60 -15.95
C VAL A 141 -10.53 2.34 -16.71
N VAL A 142 -9.93 2.09 -17.85
CA VAL A 142 -10.15 0.92 -18.68
C VAL A 142 -8.83 0.28 -19.07
N PHE A 143 -8.79 -1.03 -19.18
CA PHE A 143 -7.64 -1.78 -19.70
C PHE A 143 -8.03 -3.21 -20.05
N ALA A 144 -7.16 -3.94 -20.77
CA ALA A 144 -7.32 -5.37 -20.91
C ALA A 144 -6.32 -6.13 -20.04
N GLY A 145 -6.82 -6.94 -19.13
CA GLY A 145 -6.08 -7.77 -18.19
C GLY A 145 -5.70 -9.13 -18.80
N ARG A 146 -4.54 -9.65 -18.43
CA ARG A 146 -4.06 -10.99 -18.83
C ARG A 146 -4.73 -12.08 -18.01
N LEU A 147 -4.71 -13.32 -18.56
CA LEU A 147 -5.16 -14.55 -17.91
C LEU A 147 -4.02 -15.58 -17.79
N PRO A 148 -2.99 -15.34 -16.95
CA PRO A 148 -1.74 -16.12 -16.98
C PRO A 148 -1.91 -17.60 -16.59
N THR A 149 -3.07 -18.03 -16.10
CA THR A 149 -3.35 -19.45 -15.81
C THR A 149 -4.32 -20.10 -16.79
N LEU A 150 -4.84 -19.37 -17.78
CA LEU A 150 -5.83 -19.85 -18.75
C LEU A 150 -5.33 -21.08 -19.51
N ALA A 151 -4.18 -21.01 -20.18
CA ALA A 151 -3.64 -22.11 -20.97
C ALA A 151 -3.50 -23.43 -20.19
N LYS A 152 -3.14 -23.32 -18.90
CA LYS A 152 -2.99 -24.49 -18.00
C LYS A 152 -4.33 -25.05 -17.50
N ARG A 153 -5.38 -24.24 -17.48
CA ARG A 153 -6.65 -24.56 -16.83
C ARG A 153 -7.81 -24.75 -17.78
N LEU A 154 -7.72 -24.20 -19.01
CA LEU A 154 -8.83 -24.21 -19.98
C LEU A 154 -9.40 -25.60 -20.26
N LYS A 155 -8.57 -26.66 -20.20
CA LYS A 155 -9.03 -28.06 -20.38
C LYS A 155 -10.13 -28.50 -19.40
N LYS A 156 -10.36 -27.74 -18.33
CA LYS A 156 -11.40 -28.01 -17.30
C LYS A 156 -12.70 -27.25 -17.57
N PHE A 157 -12.77 -26.47 -18.61
CA PHE A 157 -13.87 -25.57 -18.95
C PHE A 157 -14.20 -25.74 -20.44
N GLU A 158 -15.44 -25.52 -20.80
CA GLU A 158 -15.91 -25.63 -22.18
C GLU A 158 -15.47 -24.41 -23.01
N SER A 159 -15.28 -23.25 -22.37
CA SER A 159 -14.90 -22.01 -23.05
C SER A 159 -14.13 -21.05 -22.13
N VAL A 160 -13.59 -19.97 -22.73
CA VAL A 160 -12.93 -18.88 -22.00
C VAL A 160 -13.93 -18.15 -21.12
N GLU A 161 -15.17 -17.99 -21.59
CA GLU A 161 -16.28 -17.35 -20.85
C GLU A 161 -16.59 -18.12 -19.57
N GLU A 162 -16.67 -19.44 -19.64
CA GLU A 162 -16.89 -20.30 -18.46
C GLU A 162 -15.74 -20.18 -17.47
N TYR A 163 -14.50 -20.18 -17.95
CA TYR A 163 -13.32 -19.96 -17.11
C TYR A 163 -13.38 -18.59 -16.40
N VAL A 164 -13.71 -17.51 -17.12
CA VAL A 164 -13.83 -16.16 -16.58
C VAL A 164 -14.93 -16.07 -15.52
N GLU A 165 -16.11 -16.68 -15.78
CA GLU A 165 -17.19 -16.72 -14.80
C GLU A 165 -16.83 -17.55 -13.56
N ALA A 166 -16.06 -18.63 -13.72
CA ALA A 166 -15.54 -19.39 -12.58
C ALA A 166 -14.57 -18.58 -11.73
N VAL A 167 -13.75 -17.69 -12.34
CA VAL A 167 -12.88 -16.77 -11.59
C VAL A 167 -13.70 -15.70 -10.88
N LYS A 168 -14.69 -15.11 -11.56
CA LYS A 168 -15.59 -14.10 -10.99
C LYS A 168 -16.38 -14.63 -9.80
N SER A 169 -16.89 -15.86 -9.91
CA SER A 169 -17.61 -16.56 -8.83
C SER A 169 -16.69 -17.17 -7.75
N LYS A 170 -15.38 -16.94 -7.82
CA LYS A 170 -14.34 -17.46 -6.90
C LYS A 170 -14.21 -18.99 -6.86
N LYS A 171 -14.76 -19.72 -7.82
CA LYS A 171 -14.61 -21.16 -7.99
C LYS A 171 -13.23 -21.53 -8.57
N GLN A 172 -12.65 -20.64 -9.35
CA GLN A 172 -11.31 -20.73 -9.91
C GLN A 172 -10.51 -19.48 -9.50
N ARG A 173 -9.19 -19.63 -9.27
CA ARG A 173 -8.29 -18.49 -9.05
C ARG A 173 -7.44 -18.27 -10.27
N ASP A 174 -7.49 -17.04 -10.81
CA ASP A 174 -6.49 -16.49 -11.72
C ASP A 174 -5.79 -15.31 -11.00
N PRO A 175 -4.46 -15.29 -10.88
CA PRO A 175 -3.78 -14.32 -10.03
C PRO A 175 -3.96 -12.88 -10.51
N VAL A 176 -4.10 -12.65 -11.83
CA VAL A 176 -4.26 -11.30 -12.38
C VAL A 176 -5.72 -10.89 -12.37
N LEU A 177 -6.63 -11.67 -12.95
CA LEU A 177 -8.05 -11.32 -12.97
C LEU A 177 -8.64 -11.22 -11.56
N SER A 178 -8.30 -12.17 -10.66
CA SER A 178 -8.77 -12.10 -9.26
C SER A 178 -8.28 -10.85 -8.54
N PHE A 179 -7.05 -10.40 -8.80
CA PHE A 179 -6.50 -9.17 -8.26
C PHE A 179 -7.23 -7.93 -8.81
N GLN A 180 -7.52 -7.90 -10.10
CA GLN A 180 -8.23 -6.80 -10.76
C GLN A 180 -9.66 -6.65 -10.23
N LEU A 181 -10.40 -7.75 -10.10
CA LEU A 181 -11.75 -7.78 -9.51
C LEU A 181 -11.74 -7.33 -8.05
N HIS A 182 -10.74 -7.79 -7.26
CA HIS A 182 -10.55 -7.35 -5.87
C HIS A 182 -10.33 -5.83 -5.76
N ASN A 183 -9.67 -5.23 -6.75
CA ASN A 183 -9.46 -3.79 -6.82
C ASN A 183 -10.68 -3.02 -7.37
N GLY A 184 -11.84 -3.65 -7.50
CA GLY A 184 -13.10 -3.02 -7.86
C GLY A 184 -13.25 -2.71 -9.35
N PHE A 185 -12.50 -3.42 -10.21
CA PHE A 185 -12.75 -3.41 -11.65
C PHE A 185 -13.85 -4.40 -12.00
N GLU A 186 -14.66 -4.06 -13.00
CA GLU A 186 -15.74 -4.88 -13.51
C GLU A 186 -15.41 -5.37 -14.92
N ILE A 187 -15.82 -6.60 -15.24
CA ILE A 187 -15.63 -7.19 -16.56
C ILE A 187 -16.59 -6.52 -17.54
N HIS A 188 -16.02 -5.87 -18.55
CA HIS A 188 -16.75 -5.31 -19.68
C HIS A 188 -16.89 -6.33 -20.82
N GLY A 189 -15.86 -7.12 -21.08
CA GLY A 189 -15.86 -8.12 -22.15
C GLY A 189 -14.61 -8.99 -22.16
N ILE A 190 -14.54 -9.87 -23.15
CA ILE A 190 -13.39 -10.71 -23.47
C ILE A 190 -12.89 -10.30 -24.86
N ILE A 191 -11.60 -10.05 -25.00
CA ILE A 191 -10.98 -9.64 -26.25
C ILE A 191 -10.10 -10.80 -26.75
N PRO A 192 -10.51 -11.51 -27.81
CA PRO A 192 -9.63 -12.47 -28.49
C PRO A 192 -8.53 -11.72 -29.25
N HIS A 193 -7.39 -12.35 -29.43
CA HIS A 193 -6.22 -11.77 -30.12
C HIS A 193 -5.74 -10.42 -29.56
N TYR A 194 -5.96 -10.21 -28.26
CA TYR A 194 -5.49 -8.98 -27.60
C TYR A 194 -3.97 -8.87 -27.58
N LEU A 195 -3.28 -9.99 -27.31
CA LEU A 195 -1.83 -10.09 -27.28
C LEU A 195 -1.41 -11.51 -27.64
N ASP A 196 -1.25 -11.82 -28.92
CA ASP A 196 -0.97 -13.17 -29.41
C ASP A 196 0.36 -13.75 -28.89
N ALA A 197 1.32 -12.90 -28.54
CA ALA A 197 2.57 -13.31 -27.91
C ALA A 197 2.37 -13.82 -26.46
N ASP A 198 1.23 -13.57 -25.82
CA ASP A 198 0.91 -14.08 -24.49
C ASP A 198 0.32 -15.50 -24.55
N HIS A 199 1.19 -16.49 -24.74
CA HIS A 199 0.78 -17.90 -24.79
C HIS A 199 0.12 -18.40 -23.50
N ALA A 200 0.42 -17.79 -22.35
CA ALA A 200 -0.18 -18.16 -21.06
C ALA A 200 -1.67 -17.79 -20.99
N SER A 201 -2.04 -16.68 -21.64
CA SER A 201 -3.42 -16.20 -21.80
C SER A 201 -4.07 -16.67 -23.10
N LEU A 202 -3.39 -17.49 -23.92
CA LEU A 202 -3.85 -17.90 -25.27
C LEU A 202 -4.24 -16.71 -26.16
N GLY A 203 -3.54 -15.58 -26.03
CA GLY A 203 -3.83 -14.34 -26.74
C GLY A 203 -5.01 -13.54 -26.21
N TYR A 204 -5.81 -14.07 -25.26
CA TYR A 204 -6.98 -13.36 -24.75
C TYR A 204 -6.61 -12.24 -23.74
N GLY A 205 -7.37 -11.14 -23.83
CA GLY A 205 -7.45 -10.08 -22.82
C GLY A 205 -8.83 -10.00 -22.20
N ILE A 206 -8.90 -9.70 -20.90
CA ILE A 206 -10.18 -9.38 -20.25
C ILE A 206 -10.32 -7.87 -20.19
N HIS A 207 -11.30 -7.36 -20.89
CA HIS A 207 -11.63 -5.94 -20.90
C HIS A 207 -12.28 -5.56 -19.56
N LEU A 208 -11.63 -4.69 -18.81
CA LEU A 208 -11.99 -4.32 -17.46
C LEU A 208 -12.16 -2.82 -17.34
N THR A 209 -13.20 -2.41 -16.64
CA THR A 209 -13.52 -1.00 -16.39
C THR A 209 -13.66 -0.72 -14.90
N TRP A 210 -13.27 0.47 -14.50
CA TRP A 210 -13.59 1.06 -13.21
C TRP A 210 -14.18 2.46 -13.46
N ARG A 211 -15.43 2.68 -13.09
CA ARG A 211 -16.10 3.96 -13.25
C ARG A 211 -15.76 4.91 -12.11
N ASN A 212 -15.49 6.17 -12.43
CA ASN A 212 -15.17 7.19 -11.46
C ASN A 212 -16.43 7.58 -10.64
N PRO A 213 -16.47 7.26 -9.33
CA PRO A 213 -17.66 7.55 -8.52
C PRO A 213 -17.91 9.05 -8.30
N LYS A 214 -16.90 9.90 -8.57
CA LYS A 214 -17.04 11.37 -8.42
C LYS A 214 -17.74 11.99 -9.61
N VAL A 215 -17.53 11.49 -10.82
CA VAL A 215 -18.21 11.98 -12.04
C VAL A 215 -19.68 11.53 -12.06
N ALA A 216 -19.96 10.31 -11.62
CA ALA A 216 -21.33 9.80 -11.53
C ALA A 216 -22.24 10.58 -10.55
N ARG A 217 -21.64 11.35 -9.61
CA ARG A 217 -22.37 12.20 -8.64
C ARG A 217 -22.52 13.66 -9.07
N ASN A 218 -21.68 14.12 -9.98
CA ASN A 218 -21.62 15.52 -10.39
C ASN A 218 -22.14 15.67 -11.83
N GLY A 219 -23.44 15.72 -11.97
CA GLY A 219 -24.08 16.14 -13.22
C GLY A 219 -24.04 17.65 -13.43
N ASP A 220 -23.08 18.39 -12.89
CA ASP A 220 -22.96 19.83 -13.14
C ASP A 220 -21.55 20.42 -12.85
N ASN A 221 -21.09 21.22 -13.84
CA ASN A 221 -20.07 22.26 -13.86
C ASN A 221 -18.69 22.03 -13.26
N GLY A 222 -17.76 21.63 -14.15
CA GLY A 222 -16.32 21.55 -13.90
C GLY A 222 -15.58 22.87 -13.87
N LYS A 223 -14.67 23.02 -12.93
CA LYS A 223 -13.45 23.82 -13.08
C LYS A 223 -12.26 22.87 -12.95
N ARG A 224 -11.46 22.75 -14.03
CA ARG A 224 -10.22 21.95 -14.04
C ARG A 224 -9.34 22.37 -12.87
N LYS A 225 -9.14 21.48 -11.91
CA LYS A 225 -8.19 21.67 -10.79
C LYS A 225 -6.86 21.01 -11.16
N ARG A 226 -5.76 21.72 -10.90
CA ARG A 226 -4.40 21.15 -11.08
C ARG A 226 -4.23 19.92 -10.21
N TYR A 227 -3.66 18.86 -10.79
CA TYR A 227 -3.25 17.66 -10.08
C TYR A 227 -2.18 18.02 -9.05
N GLY A 228 -2.47 17.76 -7.78
CA GLY A 228 -1.58 17.89 -6.64
C GLY A 228 -1.97 16.85 -5.59
N ARG A 229 -1.02 16.41 -4.76
CA ARG A 229 -1.29 15.46 -3.68
C ARG A 229 -2.32 16.10 -2.73
N ARG A 230 -3.57 15.65 -2.82
CA ARG A 230 -4.69 16.16 -2.01
C ARG A 230 -4.89 15.24 -0.83
N MET A 231 -5.06 15.84 0.35
CA MET A 231 -5.52 15.10 1.53
C MET A 231 -6.84 14.38 1.24
N PRO A 232 -7.05 13.16 1.74
CA PRO A 232 -8.30 12.46 1.57
C PRO A 232 -9.45 13.24 2.23
N ASP A 233 -10.62 13.25 1.60
CA ASP A 233 -11.82 13.92 2.14
C ASP A 233 -12.34 13.20 3.41
N THR A 234 -11.92 11.97 3.65
CA THR A 234 -12.30 11.13 4.80
C THR A 234 -11.13 10.25 5.19
N VAL A 235 -10.81 10.21 6.48
CA VAL A 235 -9.82 9.30 7.07
C VAL A 235 -10.55 8.26 7.91
N ARG A 236 -10.30 6.98 7.64
CA ARG A 236 -10.89 5.86 8.37
C ARG A 236 -9.90 5.30 9.38
N ILE A 237 -10.28 5.37 10.66
CA ILE A 237 -9.45 4.93 11.79
C ILE A 237 -10.10 3.70 12.43
N GLY A 238 -9.36 2.60 12.55
CA GLY A 238 -9.73 1.43 13.33
C GLY A 238 -9.03 1.45 14.69
N THR A 239 -9.79 1.58 15.77
CA THR A 239 -9.25 1.48 17.13
C THR A 239 -9.39 0.05 17.65
N VAL A 240 -8.31 -0.50 18.20
CA VAL A 240 -8.28 -1.86 18.72
C VAL A 240 -8.67 -1.87 20.19
N GLN A 241 -9.84 -2.43 20.51
CA GLN A 241 -10.19 -2.78 21.86
C GLN A 241 -9.49 -4.09 22.22
N TYR A 242 -8.33 -3.97 22.87
CA TYR A 242 -7.41 -5.08 23.11
C TYR A 242 -7.61 -5.70 24.50
N GLN A 243 -7.81 -7.01 24.53
CA GLN A 243 -7.77 -7.75 25.78
C GLN A 243 -6.40 -8.40 25.94
N GLN A 244 -5.62 -7.95 26.92
CA GLN A 244 -4.35 -8.59 27.26
C GLN A 244 -4.61 -10.01 27.78
N ARG A 245 -3.85 -10.97 27.27
CA ARG A 245 -3.88 -12.37 27.69
C ARG A 245 -2.47 -12.93 27.73
N ARG A 246 -2.27 -14.04 28.41
CA ARG A 246 -0.98 -14.73 28.35
C ARG A 246 -0.68 -15.20 26.94
N VAL A 247 0.56 -15.08 26.55
CA VAL A 247 1.11 -15.61 25.30
C VAL A 247 2.32 -16.49 25.61
N ALA A 248 2.47 -17.57 24.85
CA ALA A 248 3.56 -18.52 25.05
C ALA A 248 4.83 -18.12 24.28
N SER A 249 4.72 -17.25 23.29
CA SER A 249 5.83 -16.80 22.45
C SER A 249 5.58 -15.45 21.80
N PHE A 250 6.64 -14.82 21.31
CA PHE A 250 6.53 -13.60 20.49
C PHE A 250 5.79 -13.87 19.17
N GLU A 251 5.84 -15.10 18.63
CA GLU A 251 5.08 -15.44 17.41
C GLU A 251 3.58 -15.44 17.66
N GLU A 252 3.12 -16.01 18.80
CA GLU A 252 1.70 -15.96 19.19
C GLU A 252 1.22 -14.52 19.37
N PHE A 253 2.03 -13.67 20.01
CA PHE A 253 1.76 -12.22 20.08
C PHE A 253 1.65 -11.60 18.68
N SER A 254 2.59 -11.96 17.80
CA SER A 254 2.62 -11.45 16.42
C SER A 254 1.39 -11.84 15.63
N ASP A 255 0.87 -13.05 15.81
CA ASP A 255 -0.36 -13.52 15.14
C ASP A 255 -1.59 -12.73 15.58
N ILE A 256 -1.68 -12.41 16.89
CA ILE A 256 -2.75 -11.57 17.41
C ILE A 256 -2.69 -10.17 16.78
N VAL A 257 -1.51 -9.57 16.73
CA VAL A 257 -1.32 -8.24 16.12
C VAL A 257 -1.66 -8.26 14.63
N ARG A 258 -1.19 -9.28 13.88
CA ARG A 258 -1.52 -9.47 12.46
C ARG A 258 -3.01 -9.51 12.23
N TYR A 259 -3.74 -10.24 13.05
CA TYR A 259 -5.19 -10.35 12.95
C TYR A 259 -5.87 -8.97 12.95
N PHE A 260 -5.55 -8.12 13.93
CA PHE A 260 -6.16 -6.80 14.02
C PHE A 260 -5.79 -5.89 12.84
N VAL A 261 -4.53 -5.90 12.43
CA VAL A 261 -4.06 -5.11 11.29
C VAL A 261 -4.74 -5.57 10.00
N ASP A 262 -4.85 -6.89 9.78
CA ASP A 262 -5.52 -7.46 8.61
C ASP A 262 -7.00 -7.10 8.55
N VAL A 263 -7.71 -7.19 9.68
CA VAL A 263 -9.13 -6.80 9.78
C VAL A 263 -9.31 -5.34 9.38
N VAL A 264 -8.60 -4.41 10.01
CA VAL A 264 -8.76 -2.97 9.73
C VAL A 264 -8.38 -2.65 8.28
N SER A 265 -7.31 -3.26 7.77
CA SER A 265 -6.88 -3.10 6.38
C SER A 265 -7.90 -3.64 5.38
N THR A 266 -8.57 -4.76 5.69
CA THR A 266 -9.63 -5.35 4.85
C THR A 266 -10.83 -4.39 4.74
N TYR A 267 -11.15 -3.67 5.81
CA TYR A 267 -12.17 -2.61 5.82
C TYR A 267 -11.68 -1.28 5.24
N LYS A 268 -10.51 -1.27 4.57
CA LYS A 268 -9.92 -0.07 3.94
C LYS A 268 -9.66 1.05 4.96
N GLY A 269 -9.22 0.69 6.16
CA GLY A 269 -8.76 1.65 7.17
C GLY A 269 -7.49 2.36 6.71
N ASP A 270 -7.35 3.63 7.05
CA ASP A 270 -6.14 4.42 6.84
C ASP A 270 -5.18 4.28 8.01
N PHE A 271 -5.74 4.14 9.21
CA PHE A 271 -5.00 3.92 10.45
C PHE A 271 -5.58 2.75 11.24
N VAL A 272 -4.69 2.00 11.90
CA VAL A 272 -5.04 1.14 13.02
C VAL A 272 -4.32 1.65 14.27
N VAL A 273 -5.05 1.74 15.39
CA VAL A 273 -4.56 2.30 16.66
C VAL A 273 -4.63 1.24 17.74
N PHE A 274 -3.48 0.87 18.29
CA PHE A 274 -3.35 -0.04 19.43
C PHE A 274 -3.30 0.73 20.76
N PRO A 275 -3.67 0.11 21.90
CA PRO A 275 -3.66 0.77 23.18
C PRO A 275 -2.26 0.90 23.80
N GLU A 276 -2.16 1.73 24.81
CA GLU A 276 -0.95 1.89 25.62
C GLU A 276 -0.55 0.55 26.25
N LEU A 277 0.77 0.28 26.28
CA LEU A 277 1.41 -0.82 27.01
C LEU A 277 0.81 -2.23 26.75
N PHE A 278 0.17 -2.43 25.58
CA PHE A 278 -0.38 -3.74 25.26
C PHE A 278 0.70 -4.83 25.09
N THR A 279 1.94 -4.43 24.91
CA THR A 279 3.11 -5.32 24.87
C THR A 279 3.46 -5.93 26.22
N LEU A 280 2.90 -5.44 27.34
CA LEU A 280 3.14 -6.02 28.67
C LEU A 280 2.71 -7.48 28.79
N GLN A 281 1.82 -7.96 27.92
CA GLN A 281 1.50 -9.39 27.86
C GLN A 281 2.71 -10.28 27.54
N LEU A 282 3.77 -9.73 26.93
CA LEU A 282 5.03 -10.44 26.67
C LEU A 282 5.75 -10.86 27.95
N LEU A 283 5.45 -10.24 29.08
CA LEU A 283 5.90 -10.70 30.40
C LEU A 283 5.49 -12.15 30.71
N SER A 284 4.42 -12.64 30.08
CA SER A 284 3.98 -14.02 30.29
C SER A 284 4.88 -15.08 29.63
N ILE A 285 5.78 -14.67 28.72
CA ILE A 285 6.72 -15.59 28.06
C ILE A 285 7.84 -15.99 29.03
N GLU A 286 8.20 -15.09 29.93
CA GLU A 286 9.27 -15.29 30.87
C GLU A 286 8.73 -15.35 32.30
N SER A 287 8.94 -16.48 32.97
CA SER A 287 8.70 -16.59 34.42
C SER A 287 9.91 -15.98 35.14
N ARG A 288 9.88 -14.68 35.40
CA ARG A 288 10.89 -14.02 36.21
C ARG A 288 10.30 -13.66 37.57
N ASP A 289 10.90 -14.19 38.64
CA ASP A 289 10.74 -13.64 39.98
C ASP A 289 11.57 -12.35 40.04
N GLY A 290 10.95 -11.22 40.33
CA GLY A 290 11.65 -9.94 40.38
C GLY A 290 10.76 -8.78 40.80
N THR A 291 11.35 -7.60 40.90
CA THR A 291 10.63 -6.35 41.16
C THR A 291 9.82 -5.92 39.93
N PRO A 292 8.77 -5.09 40.11
CA PRO A 292 8.02 -4.52 38.98
C PRO A 292 8.92 -3.77 37.96
N ALA A 293 9.96 -3.09 38.44
CA ALA A 293 10.90 -2.38 37.57
C ALA A 293 11.72 -3.34 36.69
N GLU A 294 12.22 -4.45 37.28
CA GLU A 294 12.93 -5.49 36.53
C GLU A 294 12.03 -6.17 35.49
N ALA A 295 10.76 -6.39 35.83
CA ALA A 295 9.78 -6.92 34.89
C ALA A 295 9.57 -5.99 33.68
N ILE A 296 9.41 -4.67 33.91
CA ILE A 296 9.28 -3.68 32.86
C ILE A 296 10.56 -3.60 32.00
N GLU A 297 11.73 -3.65 32.63
CA GLU A 297 13.00 -3.66 31.91
C GLU A 297 13.13 -4.89 31.00
N ALA A 298 12.66 -6.07 31.42
CA ALA A 298 12.65 -7.27 30.60
C ALA A 298 11.82 -7.11 29.32
N VAL A 299 10.70 -6.37 29.35
CA VAL A 299 9.91 -6.11 28.14
C VAL A 299 10.66 -5.30 27.10
N THR A 300 11.67 -4.50 27.50
CA THR A 300 12.46 -3.70 26.58
C THR A 300 13.25 -4.55 25.57
N GLU A 301 13.52 -5.82 25.87
CA GLU A 301 14.17 -6.77 24.95
C GLU A 301 13.33 -7.04 23.71
N TYR A 302 12.01 -6.88 23.82
CA TYR A 302 11.07 -7.03 22.71
C TYR A 302 10.87 -5.76 21.88
N ALA A 303 11.45 -4.62 22.26
CA ALA A 303 11.21 -3.34 21.59
C ALA A 303 11.63 -3.39 20.11
N GLU A 304 12.78 -3.97 19.79
CA GLU A 304 13.23 -4.07 18.39
C GLU A 304 12.45 -5.13 17.59
N PRO A 305 12.21 -6.36 18.06
CA PRO A 305 11.31 -7.32 17.42
C PRO A 305 9.91 -6.71 17.15
N PHE A 306 9.35 -6.01 18.13
CA PHE A 306 8.07 -5.32 17.99
C PHE A 306 8.08 -4.25 16.89
N ARG A 307 9.08 -3.38 16.86
CA ARG A 307 9.23 -2.36 15.81
C ARG A 307 9.32 -2.99 14.42
N ASN A 308 10.07 -4.07 14.29
CA ASN A 308 10.22 -4.78 13.02
C ASN A 308 8.90 -5.41 12.56
N LEU A 309 8.16 -6.06 13.46
CA LEU A 309 6.83 -6.61 13.21
C LEU A 309 5.87 -5.53 12.70
N MET A 310 5.72 -4.45 13.46
CA MET A 310 4.76 -3.39 13.14
C MET A 310 5.09 -2.69 11.82
N ARG A 311 6.37 -2.43 11.56
CA ARG A 311 6.82 -1.84 10.30
C ARG A 311 6.51 -2.76 9.10
N ASP A 312 6.81 -4.06 9.21
CA ASP A 312 6.50 -5.02 8.16
C ASP A 312 4.98 -5.11 7.91
N LEU A 313 4.17 -5.09 8.96
CA LEU A 313 2.71 -5.07 8.85
C LEU A 313 2.19 -3.80 8.18
N ALA A 314 2.71 -2.62 8.52
CA ALA A 314 2.33 -1.35 7.88
C ALA A 314 2.61 -1.38 6.37
N LEU A 315 3.76 -1.91 5.97
CA LEU A 315 4.14 -2.08 4.57
C LEU A 315 3.27 -3.10 3.84
N ARG A 316 3.08 -4.30 4.42
CA ARG A 316 2.32 -5.42 3.80
C ARG A 316 0.85 -5.11 3.64
N HIS A 317 0.26 -4.49 4.66
CA HIS A 317 -1.17 -4.19 4.66
C HIS A 317 -1.48 -2.80 4.08
N ASN A 318 -0.46 -2.02 3.68
CA ASN A 318 -0.62 -0.65 3.16
C ASN A 318 -1.48 0.23 4.07
N ILE A 319 -1.17 0.23 5.38
CA ILE A 319 -1.92 0.93 6.43
C ILE A 319 -0.96 1.64 7.38
N ASN A 320 -1.34 2.82 7.87
CA ASN A 320 -0.60 3.47 8.95
C ASN A 320 -0.96 2.81 10.29
N ILE A 321 0.03 2.58 11.14
CA ILE A 321 -0.18 1.94 12.45
C ILE A 321 0.30 2.88 13.55
N VAL A 322 -0.61 3.31 14.42
CA VAL A 322 -0.25 3.83 15.74
C VAL A 322 -0.11 2.61 16.64
N GLY A 323 1.12 2.18 16.89
CA GLY A 323 1.44 0.88 17.47
C GLY A 323 1.23 0.80 18.98
N GLY A 324 0.37 1.66 19.55
CA GLY A 324 0.26 1.81 20.99
C GLY A 324 1.60 2.23 21.59
N SER A 325 1.90 1.77 22.80
CA SER A 325 3.20 2.04 23.39
C SER A 325 3.84 0.80 24.03
N THR A 326 5.14 0.87 24.23
CA THR A 326 5.97 -0.21 24.82
C THR A 326 7.08 0.39 25.67
N PRO A 327 7.54 -0.29 26.73
CA PRO A 327 8.76 0.06 27.42
C PRO A 327 9.96 -0.05 26.49
N VAL A 328 10.82 0.97 26.50
CA VAL A 328 12.07 1.03 25.72
C VAL A 328 13.20 1.52 26.62
N LYS A 329 14.29 0.79 26.64
CA LYS A 329 15.52 1.25 27.28
C LYS A 329 16.31 2.06 26.28
N GLU A 330 16.52 3.35 26.55
CA GLU A 330 17.24 4.26 25.67
C GLU A 330 18.75 4.24 25.95
N GLU A 331 19.54 4.92 25.11
CA GLU A 331 21.01 4.96 25.21
C GLU A 331 21.49 5.54 26.55
N ASP A 332 20.70 6.41 27.18
CA ASP A 332 20.98 6.98 28.50
C ASP A 332 20.74 5.97 29.65
N GLY A 333 20.35 4.75 29.35
CA GLY A 333 20.04 3.67 30.29
C GLY A 333 18.67 3.77 30.95
N ARG A 334 17.89 4.82 30.67
CA ARG A 334 16.57 5.03 31.24
C ARG A 334 15.50 4.27 30.44
N VAL A 335 14.50 3.78 31.15
CA VAL A 335 13.32 3.17 30.53
C VAL A 335 12.25 4.24 30.34
N ARG A 336 11.71 4.33 29.13
CA ARG A 336 10.57 5.19 28.78
C ARG A 336 9.41 4.37 28.21
N ASN A 337 8.21 4.85 28.42
CA ASN A 337 7.03 4.35 27.74
C ASN A 337 6.92 5.06 26.39
N VAL A 338 7.18 4.36 25.28
CA VAL A 338 7.32 4.96 23.93
C VAL A 338 6.22 4.47 23.02
N ALA A 339 5.41 5.40 22.50
CA ALA A 339 4.52 5.14 21.40
C ALA A 339 5.28 5.20 20.07
N TYR A 340 4.94 4.28 19.16
CA TYR A 340 5.49 4.26 17.81
C TYR A 340 4.40 4.48 16.78
N VAL A 341 4.73 5.22 15.73
CA VAL A 341 3.91 5.38 14.54
C VAL A 341 4.66 4.80 13.35
N PHE A 342 4.04 3.83 12.70
CA PHE A 342 4.58 3.15 11.53
C PHE A 342 3.76 3.55 10.30
N LEU A 343 4.36 4.31 9.40
CA LEU A 343 3.68 4.72 8.19
C LEU A 343 3.68 3.60 7.14
N ARG A 344 2.66 3.61 6.30
CA ARG A 344 2.49 2.62 5.22
C ARG A 344 3.61 2.64 4.17
N ASP A 345 4.47 3.64 4.19
CA ASP A 345 5.67 3.74 3.36
C ASP A 345 6.94 3.20 4.04
N GLY A 346 6.82 2.76 5.30
CA GLY A 346 7.89 2.16 6.10
C GLY A 346 8.65 3.14 6.97
N GLN A 347 8.29 4.44 7.01
CA GLN A 347 8.82 5.37 8.01
C GLN A 347 8.32 5.00 9.41
N VAL A 348 9.16 5.21 10.41
CA VAL A 348 8.86 4.93 11.82
C VAL A 348 9.20 6.17 12.64
N PHE A 349 8.24 6.59 13.44
CA PHE A 349 8.38 7.70 14.38
C PHE A 349 8.15 7.20 15.80
N SER A 350 8.79 7.85 16.77
CA SER A 350 8.65 7.54 18.19
C SER A 350 8.19 8.78 18.95
N GLN A 351 7.28 8.57 19.91
CA GLN A 351 6.80 9.58 20.84
C GLN A 351 6.88 9.02 22.26
N PRO A 352 7.92 9.37 23.02
CA PRO A 352 7.96 9.05 24.44
C PRO A 352 6.82 9.76 25.19
N LYS A 353 6.17 9.05 26.12
CA LYS A 353 5.20 9.61 27.05
C LYS A 353 5.88 10.74 27.85
N ILE A 354 5.27 11.91 27.87
CA ILE A 354 5.85 13.09 28.54
C ILE A 354 5.65 13.01 30.04
N HIS A 355 4.44 12.61 30.48
CA HIS A 355 4.05 12.54 31.87
C HIS A 355 3.75 11.09 32.29
N PRO A 356 4.77 10.33 32.76
CA PRO A 356 4.50 9.06 33.42
C PRO A 356 3.54 9.27 34.59
N THR A 357 2.62 8.34 34.80
CA THR A 357 1.79 8.36 36.01
C THR A 357 2.67 8.15 37.26
N PRO A 358 2.21 8.55 38.48
CA PRO A 358 2.95 8.29 39.71
C PRO A 358 3.32 6.82 39.89
N ASN A 359 2.44 5.89 39.47
CA ASN A 359 2.73 4.45 39.53
C ASN A 359 3.80 4.01 38.56
N GLU A 360 3.79 4.50 37.32
CA GLU A 360 4.83 4.20 36.33
C GLU A 360 6.21 4.74 36.79
N ALA A 361 6.24 5.94 37.33
CA ALA A 361 7.48 6.53 37.83
C ALA A 361 8.01 5.79 39.06
N TYR A 362 7.14 5.47 40.02
CA TYR A 362 7.56 4.89 41.31
C TYR A 362 7.85 3.39 41.21
N TRP A 363 6.92 2.59 40.66
CA TRP A 363 7.02 1.14 40.65
C TRP A 363 7.80 0.58 39.46
N TRP A 364 7.74 1.26 38.32
CA TRP A 364 8.29 0.78 37.06
C TRP A 364 9.55 1.55 36.65
N ASN A 365 9.92 2.57 37.40
CA ASN A 365 11.07 3.44 37.12
C ASN A 365 11.06 4.03 35.70
N ILE A 366 9.84 4.32 35.18
CA ILE A 366 9.67 4.93 33.86
C ILE A 366 9.95 6.44 33.93
N THR A 367 10.82 6.91 33.06
CA THR A 367 11.18 8.32 32.92
C THR A 367 10.37 8.98 31.82
N GLY A 368 9.92 10.24 32.02
CA GLY A 368 9.20 11.01 31.01
C GLY A 368 10.07 11.49 29.87
N GLY A 369 9.41 11.73 28.72
CA GLY A 369 9.98 12.41 27.56
C GLY A 369 10.06 13.94 27.76
N SER A 370 10.53 14.66 26.75
CA SER A 370 10.76 16.10 26.83
C SER A 370 9.98 16.94 25.81
N ARG A 371 9.42 16.34 24.77
CA ARG A 371 8.68 17.05 23.72
C ARG A 371 7.66 16.17 23.03
N VAL A 372 6.61 16.81 22.48
CA VAL A 372 5.69 16.21 21.52
C VAL A 372 6.01 16.72 20.12
N THR A 373 5.82 15.87 19.11
CA THR A 373 6.16 16.19 17.71
C THR A 373 5.01 15.83 16.80
N ALA A 374 4.64 16.74 15.90
CA ALA A 374 3.74 16.46 14.80
C ALA A 374 4.40 15.52 13.80
N ILE A 375 3.64 14.56 13.29
CA ILE A 375 4.10 13.54 12.35
C ILE A 375 3.32 13.71 11.04
N GLU A 376 4.02 14.03 9.96
CA GLU A 376 3.43 14.11 8.63
C GLU A 376 3.06 12.73 8.11
N THR A 377 1.82 12.59 7.64
CA THR A 377 1.31 11.38 7.01
C THR A 377 0.68 11.65 5.66
N ASP A 378 0.39 10.61 4.91
CA ASP A 378 -0.36 10.73 3.65
C ASP A 378 -1.84 11.09 3.85
N CYS A 379 -2.32 11.05 5.08
CA CYS A 379 -3.69 11.44 5.48
C CYS A 379 -3.74 12.80 6.21
N GLY A 380 -2.62 13.49 6.33
CA GLY A 380 -2.44 14.73 7.07
C GLY A 380 -1.55 14.58 8.30
N PRO A 381 -1.17 15.69 8.95
CA PRO A 381 -0.36 15.65 10.15
C PRO A 381 -1.16 15.04 11.33
N ILE A 382 -0.47 14.28 12.16
CA ILE A 382 -1.03 13.69 13.37
C ILE A 382 -0.13 13.96 14.57
N GLY A 383 -0.71 13.99 15.78
CA GLY A 383 0.00 13.98 17.05
C GLY A 383 -0.40 12.75 17.87
N VAL A 384 0.54 12.26 18.67
CA VAL A 384 0.29 11.14 19.60
C VAL A 384 0.52 11.61 21.03
N LEU A 385 -0.52 11.48 21.86
CA LEU A 385 -0.47 11.67 23.29
C LEU A 385 -0.75 10.33 23.99
N VAL A 386 0.05 9.97 24.98
CA VAL A 386 -0.06 8.67 25.62
C VAL A 386 -0.78 8.82 26.96
N CYS A 387 -2.05 8.36 27.00
CA CYS A 387 -2.87 8.25 28.20
C CYS A 387 -2.87 9.54 29.07
N TYR A 388 -2.10 9.56 30.15
CA TYR A 388 -2.02 10.69 31.11
C TYR A 388 -1.57 12.01 30.45
N ASP A 389 -0.84 11.96 29.32
CA ASP A 389 -0.49 13.14 28.55
C ASP A 389 -1.71 13.93 28.06
N ALA A 390 -2.86 13.27 27.86
CA ALA A 390 -4.10 13.92 27.43
C ALA A 390 -4.72 14.83 28.50
N GLU A 391 -4.34 14.68 29.76
CA GLU A 391 -4.77 15.56 30.86
C GLU A 391 -4.06 16.92 30.84
N PHE A 392 -3.04 17.10 30.00
CA PHE A 392 -2.23 18.32 29.88
C PHE A 392 -2.55 19.04 28.55
N PRO A 393 -3.49 20.01 28.55
CA PRO A 393 -3.92 20.70 27.32
C PRO A 393 -2.79 21.48 26.63
N GLU A 394 -1.71 21.79 27.34
CA GLU A 394 -0.50 22.42 26.80
C GLU A 394 0.15 21.57 25.71
N LEU A 395 0.17 20.25 25.86
CA LEU A 395 0.72 19.34 24.86
C LEU A 395 -0.10 19.39 23.58
N THR A 396 -1.44 19.41 23.71
CA THR A 396 -2.33 19.55 22.53
C THR A 396 -2.11 20.89 21.83
N ARG A 397 -2.01 21.99 22.57
CA ARG A 397 -1.72 23.31 21.97
C ARG A 397 -0.39 23.31 21.24
N HIS A 398 0.62 22.69 21.85
CA HIS A 398 1.95 22.58 21.24
C HIS A 398 1.95 21.78 19.93
N LEU A 399 1.10 20.78 19.80
CA LEU A 399 0.89 20.03 18.56
C LEU A 399 0.14 20.88 17.52
N VAL A 400 -0.89 21.64 17.95
CA VAL A 400 -1.61 22.56 17.05
C VAL A 400 -0.69 23.64 16.49
N ASP A 401 0.22 24.20 17.31
CA ASP A 401 1.24 25.16 16.86
C ASP A 401 2.21 24.57 15.82
N GLN A 402 2.34 23.25 15.75
CA GLN A 402 3.11 22.53 14.74
C GLN A 402 2.29 22.17 13.48
N GLY A 403 1.01 22.53 13.41
CA GLY A 403 0.19 22.40 12.21
C GLY A 403 -0.78 21.23 12.17
N ILE A 404 -1.08 20.59 13.34
CA ILE A 404 -2.13 19.53 13.44
C ILE A 404 -3.51 20.16 13.44
#